data_5f2c912aa108ed6afd4a187d3b8fd1e2
#
_entry.id   5f2c912aa108ed6afd4a187d3b8fd1e2
#
_cell.length_a   1.000
_cell.length_b   1.000
_cell.length_c   1.000
_cell.angle_alpha   90.00
_cell.angle_beta   90.00
_cell.angle_gamma   90.00
#
_symmetry.space_group_name_H-M   'P 1'
#
loop_
_entity.id
_entity.type
_entity.pdbx_description
1 polymer ?
#
loop_
_entity_poly.entity_id
_entity_poly.type
_entity_poly.pdbx_seq_one_letter_code
_entity_poly.pdbx_strand_id
1 'polypeptide(L)'
;MTIFKKIIDKETPTEILYEDDFCLAFNDINPQAPIHILIIPKKEIPQLSLSDESDREILGKLLLAANRIADDHNTKDAFRVVINNGAKAGQSVFHLHLHLLAGRPLSWPPG
;
A
#
# COMPACT_ATOMS: atom_id res chain seq x y z
N MET A 1 -10.78 -3.84 14.95
CA MET A 1 -9.85 -4.50 13.99
C MET A 1 -10.23 -4.09 12.57
N THR A 2 -9.25 -3.60 11.81
CA THR A 2 -9.51 -3.19 10.43
C THR A 2 -9.63 -4.39 9.49
N ILE A 3 -10.24 -4.17 8.32
CA ILE A 3 -10.31 -5.19 7.27
C ILE A 3 -8.89 -5.62 6.84
N PHE A 4 -7.92 -4.70 6.85
CA PHE A 4 -6.54 -5.02 6.48
C PHE A 4 -5.88 -5.96 7.49
N LYS A 5 -6.14 -5.75 8.79
CA LYS A 5 -5.64 -6.66 9.82
C LYS A 5 -6.21 -8.07 9.64
N LYS A 6 -7.49 -8.15 9.24
CA LYS A 6 -8.11 -9.43 8.96
C LYS A 6 -7.46 -10.14 7.77
N ILE A 7 -7.02 -9.39 6.76
CA ILE A 7 -6.29 -9.94 5.63
C ILE A 7 -4.91 -10.46 6.08
N ILE A 8 -4.22 -9.71 6.93
CA ILE A 8 -2.92 -10.13 7.49
C ILE A 8 -3.07 -11.44 8.26
N ASP A 9 -4.12 -11.56 9.06
CA ASP A 9 -4.38 -12.74 9.88
C ASP A 9 -5.00 -13.90 9.09
N LYS A 10 -5.17 -13.73 7.77
CA LYS A 10 -5.75 -14.74 6.88
C LYS A 10 -7.20 -15.09 7.23
N GLU A 11 -7.92 -14.18 7.88
CA GLU A 11 -9.31 -14.36 8.23
C GLU A 11 -10.26 -14.00 7.07
N THR A 12 -9.78 -13.18 6.13
CA THR A 12 -10.54 -12.76 4.96
C THR A 12 -9.83 -13.31 3.73
N PRO A 13 -10.51 -14.11 2.88
CA PRO A 13 -9.93 -14.60 1.64
C PRO A 13 -9.56 -13.43 0.73
N THR A 14 -8.30 -13.36 0.32
CA THR A 14 -7.78 -12.29 -0.52
C THR A 14 -6.60 -12.84 -1.31
N GLU A 15 -6.54 -12.53 -2.61
CA GLU A 15 -5.39 -12.88 -3.40
C GLU A 15 -4.20 -12.03 -2.97
N ILE A 16 -3.18 -12.65 -2.42
CA ILE A 16 -1.96 -11.98 -1.98
C ILE A 16 -0.99 -11.94 -3.14
N LEU A 17 -0.61 -10.73 -3.59
CA LEU A 17 0.29 -10.53 -4.71
C LEU A 17 1.76 -10.53 -4.30
N TYR A 18 2.03 -10.17 -3.05
CA TYR A 18 3.37 -10.08 -2.51
C TYR A 18 3.30 -10.18 -0.99
N GLU A 19 4.23 -10.88 -0.39
CA GLU A 19 4.30 -10.98 1.07
C GLU A 19 5.73 -11.27 1.51
N ASP A 20 6.16 -10.58 2.56
CA ASP A 20 7.42 -10.89 3.26
C ASP A 20 7.18 -10.76 4.77
N ASP A 21 8.26 -10.75 5.56
CA ASP A 21 8.13 -10.67 7.01
C ASP A 21 7.55 -9.34 7.50
N PHE A 22 7.60 -8.28 6.69
CA PHE A 22 7.24 -6.93 7.09
C PHE A 22 5.91 -6.46 6.52
N CYS A 23 5.54 -6.93 5.33
CA CYS A 23 4.38 -6.39 4.63
C CYS A 23 3.74 -7.41 3.71
N LEU A 24 2.56 -7.06 3.21
CA LEU A 24 1.90 -7.80 2.14
C LEU A 24 1.15 -6.84 1.22
N ALA A 25 0.79 -7.34 0.04
CA ALA A 25 0.13 -6.52 -0.96
C ALA A 25 -0.99 -7.30 -1.65
N PHE A 26 -2.04 -6.57 -2.03
CA PHE A 26 -3.21 -7.12 -2.70
C PHE A 26 -3.87 -6.03 -3.55
N ASN A 27 -4.74 -6.43 -4.49
CA ASN A 27 -5.43 -5.48 -5.35
C ASN A 27 -6.46 -4.66 -4.57
N ASP A 28 -6.55 -3.35 -4.89
CA ASP A 28 -7.64 -2.52 -4.42
C ASP A 28 -8.94 -2.99 -5.08
N ILE A 29 -10.02 -3.12 -4.30
CA ILE A 29 -11.32 -3.58 -4.82
C ILE A 29 -12.03 -2.50 -5.63
N ASN A 30 -11.58 -1.24 -5.55
CA ASN A 30 -12.12 -0.12 -6.33
C ASN A 30 -10.97 0.58 -7.07
N PRO A 31 -10.40 -0.08 -8.08
CA PRO A 31 -9.18 0.41 -8.71
C PRO A 31 -9.38 1.74 -9.43
N GLN A 32 -8.42 2.65 -9.26
CA GLN A 32 -8.40 3.96 -9.91
C GLN A 32 -7.40 4.00 -11.07
N ALA A 33 -6.77 2.88 -11.37
CA ALA A 33 -5.86 2.72 -12.49
C ALA A 33 -5.85 1.24 -12.89
N PRO A 34 -5.37 0.87 -14.09
CA PRO A 34 -5.28 -0.54 -14.49
C PRO A 34 -4.49 -1.40 -13.50
N ILE A 35 -3.48 -0.81 -12.87
CA ILE A 35 -2.77 -1.42 -11.75
C ILE A 35 -2.99 -0.52 -10.55
N HIS A 36 -3.68 -1.05 -9.54
CA HIS A 36 -3.92 -0.34 -8.29
C HIS A 36 -3.81 -1.35 -7.15
N ILE A 37 -2.63 -1.36 -6.53
CA ILE A 37 -2.27 -2.35 -5.52
C ILE A 37 -2.06 -1.63 -4.19
N LEU A 38 -2.56 -2.23 -3.12
CA LEU A 38 -2.35 -1.74 -1.76
C LEU A 38 -1.21 -2.52 -1.13
N ILE A 39 -0.29 -1.80 -0.49
CA ILE A 39 0.85 -2.40 0.22
C ILE A 39 0.72 -1.99 1.68
N ILE A 40 0.65 -2.97 2.57
CA ILE A 40 0.41 -2.71 3.99
C ILE A 40 1.48 -3.35 4.85
N PRO A 41 1.87 -2.69 5.96
CA PRO A 41 2.76 -3.34 6.94
C PRO A 41 1.97 -4.36 7.75
N LYS A 42 2.65 -5.41 8.18
CA LYS A 42 2.03 -6.39 9.10
C LYS A 42 1.86 -5.81 10.49
N LYS A 43 2.73 -4.87 10.88
CA LYS A 43 2.56 -4.12 12.13
C LYS A 43 1.35 -3.18 11.99
N GLU A 44 0.54 -3.09 13.04
CA GLU A 44 -0.63 -2.22 13.05
C GLU A 44 -0.22 -0.77 13.34
N ILE A 45 0.07 -0.02 12.30
CA ILE A 45 0.32 1.42 12.35
C ILE A 45 -0.92 2.07 11.74
N PRO A 46 -1.73 2.83 12.51
CA PRO A 46 -2.99 3.34 11.99
C PRO A 46 -2.82 4.34 10.85
N GLN A 47 -1.83 5.21 10.93
CA GLN A 47 -1.56 6.22 9.90
C GLN A 47 -0.10 6.65 9.98
N LEU A 48 0.41 7.23 8.89
CA LEU A 48 1.82 7.57 8.78
C LEU A 48 2.30 8.48 9.91
N SER A 49 1.51 9.46 10.30
CA SER A 49 1.89 10.42 11.34
C SER A 49 2.00 9.79 12.74
N LEU A 50 1.53 8.57 12.92
CA LEU A 50 1.66 7.82 14.16
C LEU A 50 2.83 6.83 14.15
N SER A 51 3.59 6.79 13.05
CA SER A 51 4.85 6.05 13.01
C SER A 51 5.95 6.89 13.66
N ASP A 52 7.04 6.23 14.05
CA ASP A 52 8.21 6.91 14.62
C ASP A 52 9.51 6.26 14.13
N GLU A 53 10.63 6.64 14.72
CA GLU A 53 11.94 6.14 14.33
C GLU A 53 12.06 4.61 14.43
N SER A 54 11.31 3.98 15.34
CA SER A 54 11.35 2.52 15.46
C SER A 54 10.73 1.82 14.24
N ASP A 55 9.97 2.55 13.42
CA ASP A 55 9.32 2.03 12.22
C ASP A 55 10.16 2.26 10.95
N ARG A 56 11.37 2.78 11.08
CA ARG A 56 12.23 3.13 9.94
C ARG A 56 12.40 1.95 8.98
N GLU A 57 12.69 0.77 9.48
CA GLU A 57 12.89 -0.40 8.64
C GLU A 57 11.60 -0.79 7.92
N ILE A 58 10.49 -0.81 8.64
CA ILE A 58 9.19 -1.17 8.06
C ILE A 58 8.82 -0.20 6.95
N LEU A 59 8.97 1.11 7.19
CA LEU A 59 8.63 2.13 6.18
C LEU A 59 9.49 1.98 4.94
N GLY A 60 10.79 1.73 5.11
CA GLY A 60 11.68 1.46 3.99
C GLY A 60 11.29 0.20 3.23
N LYS A 61 10.92 -0.86 3.94
CA LYS A 61 10.48 -2.12 3.31
C LYS A 61 9.21 -1.94 2.48
N LEU A 62 8.28 -1.09 2.93
CA LEU A 62 7.08 -0.79 2.15
C LEU A 62 7.41 -0.16 0.79
N LEU A 63 8.31 0.82 0.79
CA LEU A 63 8.73 1.50 -0.44
C LEU A 63 9.51 0.57 -1.36
N LEU A 64 10.38 -0.26 -0.80
CA LEU A 64 11.12 -1.24 -1.60
C LEU A 64 10.20 -2.32 -2.16
N ALA A 65 9.17 -2.71 -1.41
CA ALA A 65 8.15 -3.63 -1.93
C ALA A 65 7.41 -3.02 -3.12
N ALA A 66 7.12 -1.70 -3.07
CA ALA A 66 6.50 -1.02 -4.19
C ALA A 66 7.36 -1.13 -5.46
N ASN A 67 8.66 -0.94 -5.34
CA ASN A 67 9.59 -1.12 -6.48
C ASN A 67 9.50 -2.53 -7.05
N ARG A 68 9.53 -3.53 -6.20
CA ARG A 68 9.50 -4.93 -6.61
C ARG A 68 8.18 -5.29 -7.30
N ILE A 69 7.07 -4.83 -6.72
CA ILE A 69 5.74 -5.10 -7.29
C ILE A 69 5.59 -4.40 -8.64
N ALA A 70 6.03 -3.14 -8.74
CA ALA A 70 5.99 -2.41 -10.00
C ALA A 70 6.79 -3.13 -11.08
N ASP A 71 7.97 -3.64 -10.74
CA ASP A 71 8.79 -4.41 -11.68
C ASP A 71 8.09 -5.70 -12.11
N ASP A 72 7.50 -6.41 -11.17
CA ASP A 72 6.76 -7.65 -11.47
C ASP A 72 5.59 -7.40 -12.41
N HIS A 73 5.05 -6.19 -12.45
CA HIS A 73 3.94 -5.80 -13.32
C HIS A 73 4.39 -5.01 -14.56
N ASN A 74 5.70 -5.01 -14.84
CA ASN A 74 6.30 -4.32 -16.00
C ASN A 74 6.04 -2.80 -16.01
N THR A 75 6.02 -2.19 -14.84
CA THR A 75 5.75 -0.74 -14.70
C THR A 75 6.80 -0.03 -13.86
N LYS A 76 8.00 -0.59 -13.74
CA LYS A 76 9.04 -0.04 -12.86
C LYS A 76 9.47 1.39 -13.18
N ASP A 77 9.28 1.83 -14.44
CA ASP A 77 9.70 3.16 -14.87
C ASP A 77 8.55 4.18 -14.86
N ALA A 78 7.33 3.77 -14.49
CA ALA A 78 6.17 4.65 -14.53
C ALA A 78 5.09 4.20 -13.56
N PHE A 79 5.26 4.57 -12.29
CA PHE A 79 4.24 4.31 -11.27
C PHE A 79 4.21 5.46 -10.27
N ARG A 80 3.13 5.53 -9.52
CA ARG A 80 2.96 6.52 -8.46
C ARG A 80 2.63 5.81 -7.16
N VAL A 81 3.24 6.29 -6.07
CA VAL A 81 2.90 5.82 -4.72
C VAL A 81 2.19 6.95 -3.99
N VAL A 82 1.04 6.64 -3.40
CA VAL A 82 0.27 7.61 -2.62
C VAL A 82 0.07 7.05 -1.21
N ILE A 83 0.30 7.90 -0.22
CA ILE A 83 0.00 7.61 1.18
C ILE A 83 -0.94 8.70 1.67
N ASN A 84 -2.18 8.34 1.97
CA ASN A 84 -3.15 9.26 2.54
C ASN A 84 -3.06 9.18 4.06
N ASN A 85 -2.80 10.32 4.71
CA ASN A 85 -2.69 10.38 6.16
C ASN A 85 -3.88 11.13 6.75
N GLY A 86 -4.79 10.42 7.39
CA GLY A 86 -5.96 11.01 8.02
C GLY A 86 -7.18 11.07 7.12
N ALA A 87 -8.36 11.14 7.74
CA ALA A 87 -9.63 11.10 7.01
C ALA A 87 -9.78 12.24 6.00
N LYS A 88 -9.34 13.45 6.36
CA LYS A 88 -9.47 14.63 5.49
C LYS A 88 -8.55 14.57 4.28
N ALA A 89 -7.53 13.72 4.32
CA ALA A 89 -6.63 13.51 3.20
C ALA A 89 -7.05 12.29 2.35
N GLY A 90 -8.17 11.63 2.69
CA GLY A 90 -8.70 10.52 1.92
C GLY A 90 -8.42 9.14 2.50
N GLN A 91 -7.88 9.06 3.71
CA GLN A 91 -7.67 7.76 4.35
C GLN A 91 -9.01 7.22 4.86
N SER A 92 -9.41 6.05 4.35
CA SER A 92 -10.69 5.42 4.75
C SER A 92 -10.51 4.21 5.66
N VAL A 93 -9.35 3.55 5.61
CA VAL A 93 -9.01 2.44 6.50
C VAL A 93 -7.82 2.86 7.36
N PHE A 94 -7.96 2.76 8.69
CA PHE A 94 -6.92 3.21 9.61
C PHE A 94 -5.96 2.10 9.96
N HIS A 95 -5.32 1.63 8.93
CA HIS A 95 -4.15 0.79 8.91
C HIS A 95 -3.31 1.34 7.75
N LEU A 96 -2.12 1.82 8.04
CA LEU A 96 -1.22 2.44 7.05
C LEU A 96 -1.16 1.62 5.78
N HIS A 97 -1.31 2.28 4.64
CA HIS A 97 -1.17 1.59 3.36
C HIS A 97 -0.67 2.54 2.29
N LEU A 98 0.10 1.97 1.37
CA LEU A 98 0.54 2.64 0.16
C LEU A 98 -0.38 2.22 -0.97
N HIS A 99 -0.82 3.21 -1.77
CA HIS A 99 -1.45 2.93 -3.05
C HIS A 99 -0.36 2.93 -4.12
N LEU A 100 -0.23 1.85 -4.85
CA LEU A 100 0.63 1.77 -6.03
C LEU A 100 -0.26 1.87 -7.26
N LEU A 101 -0.10 2.94 -8.03
CA LEU A 101 -0.91 3.22 -9.21
C LEU A 101 -0.04 3.18 -10.45
N ALA A 102 -0.46 2.46 -11.47
CA ALA A 102 0.29 2.34 -12.73
C ALA A 102 -0.60 1.85 -13.86
N GLY A 103 -0.04 1.79 -15.07
CA GLY A 103 -0.74 1.24 -16.23
C GLY A 103 -1.45 2.26 -17.09
N ARG A 104 -1.37 3.54 -16.75
CA ARG A 104 -1.86 4.66 -17.54
C ARG A 104 -1.07 5.92 -17.19
N PRO A 105 -1.11 6.96 -18.02
CA PRO A 105 -0.53 8.26 -17.64
C PRO A 105 -1.19 8.79 -16.36
N LEU A 106 -0.38 9.33 -15.48
CA LEU A 106 -0.82 9.90 -14.22
C LEU A 106 -0.49 11.39 -14.25
N SER A 107 -1.51 12.22 -14.14
CA SER A 107 -1.36 13.66 -14.34
C SER A 107 -0.90 14.37 -13.07
N TRP A 108 -0.54 15.63 -13.25
CA TRP A 108 -0.16 16.51 -12.14
C TRP A 108 -1.02 17.78 -12.22
N PRO A 109 -1.57 18.31 -11.12
CA PRO A 109 -1.38 17.88 -9.73
C PRO A 109 -2.07 16.54 -9.41
N PRO A 110 -1.63 15.86 -8.31
CA PRO A 110 -2.08 14.51 -8.02
C PRO A 110 -3.48 14.41 -7.41
N GLY A 111 -4.05 15.48 -7.01
CA GLY A 111 -5.38 15.46 -6.37
C GLY A 111 -6.25 16.63 -6.72
#